data_ffb1dcb646197084aa5292dc61e0e7b0
#
_entry.id   ffb1dcb646197084aa5292dc61e0e7b0
#
_cell.length_a   1.000
_cell.length_b   1.000
_cell.length_c   1.000
_cell.angle_alpha   90.00
_cell.angle_beta   90.00
_cell.angle_gamma   90.00
#
_symmetry.space_group_name_H-M   'P 1'
#
loop_
_entity.id
_entity.type
_entity.pdbx_description
1 polymer ?
#
loop_
_entity_poly.entity_id
_entity_poly.type
_entity_poly.pdbx_seq_one_letter_code
_entity_poly.pdbx_strand_id
1 'polypeptide(L)'
;MKVVSFVNMKGGVAKTTLSINVADCMATRHGLRVLIIDLDPQFNATQALVHGSDYVGYLEQGGHTIVDIFDDNPRVQTSSVKGESPAQPLALEEIKPMVRKDNLFLLPGALELYRLDMSGGQGREHRLKRYIDIVKNSGLYDLVIIDTPPTPSTWMSAALIASDYYLVPVKPEPLSVTGVDLLRNVINRVKENYSLGIECLGVVLTISDERETVYKNAKEYLDSAAFWKGKRFNKSLLKRTEIARRQGNQELILDTDDSKLKMAIADITREALQKLGLED
;
A
#
# COMPACT_ATOMS: atom_id res chain seq x y z
N MET A 1 -8.87 -3.50 14.25
CA MET A 1 -7.96 -3.43 13.08
C MET A 1 -8.46 -2.35 12.14
N LYS A 2 -7.60 -1.49 11.62
CA LYS A 2 -7.88 -0.48 10.58
C LYS A 2 -7.19 -0.88 9.27
N VAL A 3 -7.72 -0.41 8.13
CA VAL A 3 -7.15 -0.68 6.80
C VAL A 3 -6.94 0.64 6.06
N VAL A 4 -5.73 0.89 5.59
CA VAL A 4 -5.34 2.14 4.91
C VAL A 4 -4.71 1.83 3.56
N SER A 5 -5.30 2.33 2.47
CA SER A 5 -4.69 2.27 1.14
C SER A 5 -3.89 3.53 0.83
N PHE A 6 -2.69 3.36 0.31
CA PHE A 6 -1.87 4.45 -0.23
C PHE A 6 -2.17 4.58 -1.72
N VAL A 7 -2.79 5.68 -2.13
CA VAL A 7 -3.32 5.84 -3.50
C VAL A 7 -2.81 7.10 -4.18
N ASN A 8 -2.35 6.97 -5.40
CA ASN A 8 -2.14 8.07 -6.34
C ASN A 8 -2.02 7.51 -7.76
N MET A 9 -2.64 8.19 -8.73
CA MET A 9 -2.60 7.82 -10.15
C MET A 9 -1.31 8.25 -10.86
N LYS A 10 -0.43 9.00 -10.18
CA LYS A 10 0.86 9.43 -10.72
C LYS A 10 1.96 8.51 -10.21
N GLY A 11 2.80 8.02 -11.14
CA GLY A 11 4.02 7.28 -10.82
C GLY A 11 5.10 8.19 -10.23
N GLY A 12 6.02 7.63 -9.44
CA GLY A 12 7.16 8.36 -8.91
C GLY A 12 6.85 9.40 -7.83
N VAL A 13 5.70 9.29 -7.15
CA VAL A 13 5.32 10.16 -6.02
C VAL A 13 5.74 9.59 -4.66
N ALA A 14 6.62 8.61 -4.62
CA ALA A 14 7.07 7.89 -3.42
C ALA A 14 5.93 7.22 -2.62
N LYS A 15 4.90 6.70 -3.29
CA LYS A 15 3.80 5.98 -2.65
C LYS A 15 4.32 4.77 -1.88
N THR A 16 4.99 3.84 -2.55
CA THR A 16 5.62 2.65 -1.95
C THR A 16 6.61 3.00 -0.86
N THR A 17 7.49 4.00 -1.11
CA THR A 17 8.45 4.46 -0.09
C THR A 17 7.74 4.92 1.18
N LEU A 18 6.65 5.69 1.05
CA LEU A 18 5.92 6.19 2.20
C LEU A 18 5.17 5.05 2.92
N SER A 19 4.48 4.16 2.17
CA SER A 19 3.69 3.06 2.74
C SER A 19 4.54 2.12 3.58
N ILE A 20 5.67 1.63 3.04
CA ILE A 20 6.54 0.69 3.75
C ILE A 20 7.25 1.31 4.96
N ASN A 21 7.68 2.58 4.87
CA ASN A 21 8.37 3.23 5.97
C ASN A 21 7.44 3.71 7.10
N VAL A 22 6.19 4.07 6.78
CA VAL A 22 5.15 4.31 7.80
C VAL A 22 4.80 3.01 8.50
N ALA A 23 4.63 1.90 7.75
CA ALA A 23 4.38 0.58 8.32
C ALA A 23 5.51 0.11 9.25
N ASP A 24 6.78 0.24 8.81
CA ASP A 24 7.94 -0.09 9.63
C ASP A 24 8.01 0.77 10.90
N CYS A 25 7.72 2.06 10.79
CA CYS A 25 7.72 2.96 11.95
C CYS A 25 6.60 2.60 12.95
N MET A 26 5.41 2.25 12.47
CA MET A 26 4.30 1.79 13.32
C MET A 26 4.65 0.48 14.03
N ALA A 27 5.25 -0.48 13.32
CA ALA A 27 5.66 -1.76 13.89
C ALA A 27 6.81 -1.59 14.91
N THR A 28 7.87 -0.87 14.51
CA THR A 28 9.13 -0.79 15.29
C THR A 28 9.03 0.15 16.48
N ARG A 29 8.35 1.31 16.33
CA ARG A 29 8.31 2.34 17.37
C ARG A 29 7.06 2.33 18.23
N HIS A 30 5.94 1.82 17.67
CA HIS A 30 4.65 1.80 18.36
C HIS A 30 4.18 0.39 18.68
N GLY A 31 4.96 -0.66 18.31
CA GLY A 31 4.65 -2.04 18.64
C GLY A 31 3.40 -2.62 17.98
N LEU A 32 2.83 -1.92 16.98
CA LEU A 32 1.63 -2.38 16.27
C LEU A 32 1.97 -3.52 15.33
N ARG A 33 1.11 -4.53 15.29
CA ARG A 33 1.21 -5.64 14.32
C ARG A 33 0.65 -5.16 12.98
N VAL A 34 1.56 -4.85 12.04
CA VAL A 34 1.22 -4.24 10.75
C VAL A 34 1.39 -5.25 9.63
N LEU A 35 0.34 -5.45 8.84
CA LEU A 35 0.38 -6.21 7.60
C LEU A 35 0.47 -5.24 6.42
N ILE A 36 1.53 -5.36 5.60
CA ILE A 36 1.62 -4.72 4.30
C ILE A 36 1.09 -5.67 3.24
N ILE A 37 0.24 -5.17 2.36
CA ILE A 37 -0.24 -5.87 1.16
C ILE A 37 0.28 -5.12 -0.06
N ASP A 38 1.13 -5.78 -0.86
CA ASP A 38 1.65 -5.23 -2.11
C ASP A 38 0.70 -5.57 -3.27
N LEU A 39 -0.11 -4.61 -3.66
CA LEU A 39 -1.11 -4.75 -4.71
C LEU A 39 -0.66 -4.15 -6.05
N ASP A 40 0.56 -3.64 -6.12
CA ASP A 40 1.13 -3.17 -7.38
C ASP A 40 1.67 -4.35 -8.20
N PRO A 41 1.24 -4.57 -9.47
CA PRO A 41 1.83 -5.60 -10.32
C PRO A 41 3.34 -5.45 -10.55
N GLN A 42 3.92 -4.26 -10.31
CA GLN A 42 5.38 -4.06 -10.29
C GLN A 42 6.04 -4.58 -9.01
N PHE A 43 5.28 -4.96 -8.00
CA PHE A 43 5.67 -5.49 -6.67
C PHE A 43 6.86 -4.76 -6.02
N ASN A 44 6.87 -3.42 -6.14
CA ASN A 44 7.94 -2.57 -5.63
C ASN A 44 8.06 -2.60 -4.11
N ALA A 45 6.96 -2.75 -3.36
CA ALA A 45 6.99 -2.88 -1.92
C ALA A 45 7.66 -4.20 -1.50
N THR A 46 7.39 -5.27 -2.21
CA THR A 46 8.01 -6.58 -2.00
C THR A 46 9.53 -6.50 -2.24
N GLN A 47 9.96 -5.95 -3.38
CA GLN A 47 11.39 -5.81 -3.69
C GLN A 47 12.14 -4.91 -2.71
N ALA A 48 11.48 -3.89 -2.17
CA ALA A 48 12.07 -3.01 -1.16
C ALA A 48 12.15 -3.64 0.24
N LEU A 49 11.34 -4.66 0.51
CA LEU A 49 11.29 -5.33 1.82
C LEU A 49 12.02 -6.68 1.82
N VAL A 50 12.09 -7.38 0.70
CA VAL A 50 12.59 -8.76 0.64
C VAL A 50 13.65 -8.87 -0.46
N HIS A 51 14.79 -9.48 -0.13
CA HIS A 51 15.82 -9.74 -1.13
C HIS A 51 15.32 -10.75 -2.18
N GLY A 52 15.73 -10.59 -3.43
CA GLY A 52 15.23 -11.42 -4.54
C GLY A 52 15.43 -12.93 -4.32
N SER A 53 16.58 -13.34 -3.75
CA SER A 53 16.85 -14.76 -3.41
C SER A 53 15.89 -15.28 -2.34
N ASP A 54 15.57 -14.47 -1.34
CA ASP A 54 14.69 -14.86 -0.23
C ASP A 54 13.24 -14.94 -0.71
N TYR A 55 12.84 -14.04 -1.62
CA TYR A 55 11.53 -14.10 -2.27
C TYR A 55 11.38 -15.38 -3.10
N VAL A 56 12.38 -15.74 -3.92
CA VAL A 56 12.36 -16.99 -4.68
C VAL A 56 12.29 -18.20 -3.76
N GLY A 57 13.15 -18.27 -2.73
CA GLY A 57 13.14 -19.36 -1.76
C GLY A 57 11.80 -19.48 -0.99
N TYR A 58 11.16 -18.32 -0.69
CA TYR A 58 9.83 -18.31 -0.08
C TYR A 58 8.77 -18.94 -1.00
N LEU A 59 8.79 -18.62 -2.30
CA LEU A 59 7.86 -19.20 -3.28
C LEU A 59 8.11 -20.71 -3.49
N GLU A 60 9.35 -21.14 -3.55
CA GLU A 60 9.72 -22.57 -3.67
C GLU A 60 9.24 -23.41 -2.48
N GLN A 61 9.13 -22.79 -1.29
CA GLN A 61 8.59 -23.42 -0.09
C GLN A 61 7.06 -23.35 0.00
N GLY A 62 6.37 -22.94 -1.06
CA GLY A 62 4.91 -22.83 -1.11
C GLY A 62 4.37 -21.55 -0.46
N GLY A 63 5.18 -20.50 -0.39
CA GLY A 63 4.78 -19.19 0.11
C GLY A 63 3.65 -18.56 -0.70
N HIS A 64 2.80 -17.76 -0.03
CA HIS A 64 1.63 -17.14 -0.62
C HIS A 64 1.91 -15.71 -1.07
N THR A 65 1.27 -15.32 -2.16
CA THR A 65 1.33 -13.97 -2.72
C THR A 65 -0.06 -13.36 -2.87
N ILE A 66 -0.12 -12.11 -3.26
CA ILE A 66 -1.37 -11.42 -3.58
C ILE A 66 -2.18 -12.13 -4.68
N VAL A 67 -1.52 -12.89 -5.56
CA VAL A 67 -2.18 -13.65 -6.63
C VAL A 67 -3.12 -14.71 -6.05
N ASP A 68 -2.77 -15.32 -4.93
CA ASP A 68 -3.59 -16.34 -4.28
C ASP A 68 -4.95 -15.80 -3.81
N ILE A 69 -5.04 -14.48 -3.56
CA ILE A 69 -6.34 -13.85 -3.28
C ILE A 69 -7.21 -13.77 -4.54
N PHE A 70 -6.62 -13.52 -5.71
CA PHE A 70 -7.34 -13.14 -6.93
C PHE A 70 -7.47 -14.26 -7.95
N ASP A 71 -6.64 -15.30 -7.89
CA ASP A 71 -6.66 -16.40 -8.85
C ASP A 71 -7.71 -17.44 -8.42
N ASP A 72 -8.79 -17.52 -9.21
CA ASP A 72 -9.86 -18.51 -9.04
C ASP A 72 -9.58 -19.82 -9.78
N ASN A 73 -8.50 -19.85 -10.60
CA ASN A 73 -8.15 -21.05 -11.33
C ASN A 73 -7.45 -22.04 -10.40
N PRO A 74 -7.84 -23.31 -10.44
CA PRO A 74 -7.07 -24.33 -9.76
C PRO A 74 -5.64 -24.32 -10.31
N ARG A 75 -4.65 -24.31 -9.41
CA ARG A 75 -3.25 -24.43 -9.80
C ARG A 75 -3.10 -25.71 -10.60
N VAL A 76 -2.95 -25.59 -11.93
CA VAL A 76 -2.64 -26.74 -12.78
C VAL A 76 -1.22 -27.14 -12.45
N GLN A 77 -1.08 -28.18 -11.63
CA GLN A 77 0.21 -28.86 -11.49
C GLN A 77 0.53 -29.47 -12.86
N THR A 78 1.56 -28.95 -13.51
CA THR A 78 2.04 -29.38 -14.84
C THR A 78 2.48 -30.85 -14.89
N SER A 79 2.34 -31.63 -13.83
CA SER A 79 2.74 -33.04 -13.71
C SER A 79 1.58 -34.05 -13.72
N SER A 80 0.31 -33.65 -13.86
CA SER A 80 -0.78 -34.63 -13.83
C SER A 80 -1.12 -35.16 -15.24
N VAL A 81 -0.26 -36.01 -15.77
CA VAL A 81 -0.61 -36.94 -16.87
C VAL A 81 -1.53 -38.08 -16.39
N LYS A 82 -1.80 -38.18 -15.10
CA LYS A 82 -2.69 -39.15 -14.48
C LYS A 82 -3.88 -38.43 -13.91
N GLY A 83 -5.01 -38.46 -14.60
CA GLY A 83 -6.40 -38.16 -14.24
C GLY A 83 -6.77 -37.75 -12.79
N GLU A 84 -5.95 -36.96 -12.14
CA GLU A 84 -6.25 -36.38 -10.81
C GLU A 84 -7.20 -35.20 -10.99
N SER A 85 -8.18 -35.11 -10.11
CA SER A 85 -9.13 -33.99 -10.06
C SER A 85 -8.38 -32.66 -10.05
N PRO A 86 -8.86 -31.63 -10.76
CA PRO A 86 -8.23 -30.32 -10.73
C PRO A 86 -8.13 -29.85 -9.27
N ALA A 87 -6.93 -29.41 -8.86
CA ALA A 87 -6.71 -28.87 -7.53
C ALA A 87 -7.73 -27.74 -7.26
N GLN A 88 -8.40 -27.77 -6.12
CA GLN A 88 -9.32 -26.69 -5.75
C GLN A 88 -8.54 -25.39 -5.54
N PRO A 89 -9.12 -24.20 -5.84
CA PRO A 89 -8.55 -22.93 -5.48
C PRO A 89 -8.21 -22.90 -3.98
N LEU A 90 -7.11 -22.24 -3.62
CA LEU A 90 -6.72 -22.07 -2.22
C LEU A 90 -7.81 -21.30 -1.47
N ALA A 91 -8.21 -21.81 -0.29
CA ALA A 91 -9.12 -21.07 0.57
C ALA A 91 -8.44 -19.81 1.10
N LEU A 92 -9.16 -18.68 1.16
CA LEU A 92 -8.58 -17.41 1.59
C LEU A 92 -8.03 -17.45 3.01
N GLU A 93 -8.56 -18.33 3.86
CA GLU A 93 -8.12 -18.58 5.24
C GLU A 93 -6.74 -19.24 5.32
N GLU A 94 -6.32 -19.92 4.26
CA GLU A 94 -5.03 -20.59 4.17
C GLU A 94 -3.89 -19.66 3.77
N ILE A 95 -4.22 -18.46 3.23
CA ILE A 95 -3.23 -17.48 2.78
C ILE A 95 -2.52 -16.87 4.00
N LYS A 96 -1.22 -17.12 4.10
CA LYS A 96 -0.38 -16.65 5.21
C LYS A 96 0.64 -15.62 4.72
N PRO A 97 0.61 -14.38 5.22
CA PRO A 97 1.67 -13.42 4.99
C PRO A 97 3.01 -13.90 5.57
N MET A 98 4.10 -13.46 4.95
CA MET A 98 5.44 -13.70 5.49
C MET A 98 5.79 -12.72 6.61
N VAL A 99 6.60 -13.14 7.57
CA VAL A 99 7.19 -12.26 8.59
C VAL A 99 8.38 -11.54 7.98
N ARG A 100 8.40 -10.21 8.09
CA ARG A 100 9.53 -9.39 7.60
C ARG A 100 10.45 -8.91 8.74
N LYS A 101 9.86 -8.39 9.81
CA LYS A 101 10.48 -8.00 11.10
C LYS A 101 9.50 -8.31 12.21
N ASP A 102 9.93 -8.11 13.47
CA ASP A 102 9.00 -8.11 14.60
C ASP A 102 7.84 -7.15 14.34
N ASN A 103 6.63 -7.66 14.45
CA ASN A 103 5.37 -6.93 14.21
C ASN A 103 5.16 -6.41 12.78
N LEU A 104 6.04 -6.69 11.81
CA LEU A 104 5.89 -6.29 10.41
C LEU A 104 5.75 -7.53 9.52
N PHE A 105 4.62 -7.61 8.84
CA PHE A 105 4.23 -8.73 7.98
C PHE A 105 4.01 -8.23 6.56
N LEU A 106 4.23 -9.09 5.58
CA LEU A 106 4.06 -8.78 4.16
C LEU A 106 3.25 -9.88 3.48
N LEU A 107 2.19 -9.52 2.78
CA LEU A 107 1.65 -10.32 1.70
C LEU A 107 2.28 -9.83 0.40
N PRO A 108 3.22 -10.61 -0.19
CA PRO A 108 4.01 -10.16 -1.31
C PRO A 108 3.18 -9.94 -2.57
N GLY A 109 3.57 -8.94 -3.36
CA GLY A 109 3.12 -8.76 -4.74
C GLY A 109 3.74 -9.78 -5.69
N ALA A 110 3.19 -9.89 -6.89
CA ALA A 110 3.72 -10.75 -7.95
C ALA A 110 3.37 -10.22 -9.34
N LEU A 111 4.24 -10.47 -10.32
CA LEU A 111 4.04 -10.06 -11.73
C LEU A 111 2.80 -10.69 -12.36
N GLU A 112 2.38 -11.84 -11.87
CA GLU A 112 1.20 -12.56 -12.34
C GLU A 112 -0.11 -11.76 -12.20
N LEU A 113 -0.13 -10.70 -11.37
CA LEU A 113 -1.25 -9.76 -11.33
C LEU A 113 -1.53 -9.11 -12.70
N TYR A 114 -0.50 -8.89 -13.54
CA TYR A 114 -0.71 -8.42 -14.91
C TYR A 114 -1.52 -9.41 -15.75
N ARG A 115 -1.24 -10.70 -15.62
CA ARG A 115 -2.00 -11.75 -16.33
C ARG A 115 -3.47 -11.75 -15.91
N LEU A 116 -3.71 -11.58 -14.63
CA LEU A 116 -5.07 -11.52 -14.08
C LEU A 116 -5.82 -10.26 -14.53
N ASP A 117 -5.15 -9.12 -14.66
CA ASP A 117 -5.74 -7.88 -15.16
C ASP A 117 -6.22 -8.03 -16.61
N MET A 118 -5.44 -8.72 -17.44
CA MET A 118 -5.77 -8.99 -18.85
C MET A 118 -6.89 -10.03 -19.04
N SER A 119 -7.06 -10.96 -18.10
CA SER A 119 -8.03 -12.07 -18.24
C SER A 119 -9.48 -11.68 -17.95
N GLY A 120 -9.73 -10.48 -17.41
CA GLY A 120 -11.05 -10.05 -16.95
C GLY A 120 -11.56 -10.93 -15.78
N GLY A 121 -12.68 -10.58 -15.20
CA GLY A 121 -13.33 -11.37 -14.13
C GLY A 121 -14.28 -10.49 -13.35
N GLN A 122 -15.59 -10.83 -13.36
CA GLN A 122 -16.58 -10.09 -12.58
C GLN A 122 -16.41 -10.35 -11.09
N GLY A 123 -16.46 -9.30 -10.26
CA GLY A 123 -16.42 -9.40 -8.81
C GLY A 123 -15.03 -9.64 -8.21
N ARG A 124 -13.97 -9.63 -9.03
CA ARG A 124 -12.58 -9.79 -8.58
C ARG A 124 -12.18 -8.69 -7.61
N GLU A 125 -12.70 -7.48 -7.79
CA GLU A 125 -12.47 -6.33 -6.93
C GLU A 125 -12.93 -6.53 -5.47
N HIS A 126 -13.87 -7.47 -5.24
CA HIS A 126 -14.36 -7.79 -3.88
C HIS A 126 -13.54 -8.85 -3.15
N ARG A 127 -12.63 -9.57 -3.83
CA ARG A 127 -11.89 -10.68 -3.20
C ARG A 127 -10.93 -10.19 -2.13
N LEU A 128 -10.24 -9.07 -2.36
CA LEU A 128 -9.40 -8.47 -1.34
C LEU A 128 -10.20 -8.11 -0.08
N LYS A 129 -11.40 -7.56 -0.24
CA LYS A 129 -12.28 -7.25 0.89
C LYS A 129 -12.63 -8.50 1.71
N ARG A 130 -12.95 -9.62 1.04
CA ARG A 130 -13.22 -10.89 1.74
C ARG A 130 -12.00 -11.37 2.52
N TYR A 131 -10.81 -11.31 1.93
CA TYR A 131 -9.57 -11.65 2.64
C TYR A 131 -9.34 -10.73 3.85
N ILE A 132 -9.53 -9.43 3.69
CA ILE A 132 -9.42 -8.45 4.79
C ILE A 132 -10.41 -8.75 5.92
N ASP A 133 -11.63 -9.19 5.62
CA ASP A 133 -12.61 -9.56 6.63
C ASP A 133 -12.18 -10.79 7.44
N ILE A 134 -11.57 -11.78 6.78
CA ILE A 134 -10.97 -12.95 7.44
C ILE A 134 -9.82 -12.50 8.34
N VAL A 135 -8.90 -11.68 7.81
CA VAL A 135 -7.76 -11.13 8.57
C VAL A 135 -8.24 -10.31 9.77
N LYS A 136 -9.30 -9.52 9.62
CA LYS A 136 -9.91 -8.73 10.71
C LYS A 136 -10.46 -9.63 11.83
N ASN A 137 -11.12 -10.72 11.45
CA ASN A 137 -11.69 -11.67 12.40
C ASN A 137 -10.63 -12.51 13.13
N SER A 138 -9.44 -12.67 12.54
CA SER A 138 -8.34 -13.41 13.18
C SER A 138 -7.74 -12.69 14.39
N GLY A 139 -7.87 -11.36 14.47
CA GLY A 139 -7.26 -10.54 15.53
C GLY A 139 -5.72 -10.52 15.52
N LEU A 140 -5.08 -11.00 14.44
CA LEU A 140 -3.62 -11.12 14.34
C LEU A 140 -2.92 -9.79 14.08
N TYR A 141 -3.61 -8.81 13.48
CA TYR A 141 -3.03 -7.53 13.09
C TYR A 141 -3.83 -6.37 13.66
N ASP A 142 -3.16 -5.27 13.93
CA ASP A 142 -3.76 -4.01 14.42
C ASP A 142 -4.05 -3.06 13.25
N LEU A 143 -3.22 -3.15 12.20
CA LEU A 143 -3.31 -2.33 11.00
C LEU A 143 -2.97 -3.12 9.74
N VAL A 144 -3.66 -2.81 8.64
CA VAL A 144 -3.29 -3.24 7.29
C VAL A 144 -2.98 -2.01 6.45
N ILE A 145 -1.84 -2.01 5.76
CA ILE A 145 -1.43 -1.01 4.78
C ILE A 145 -1.41 -1.65 3.40
N ILE A 146 -2.13 -1.05 2.45
CA ILE A 146 -2.19 -1.53 1.06
C ILE A 146 -1.44 -0.55 0.16
N ASP A 147 -0.34 -1.01 -0.45
CA ASP A 147 0.36 -0.27 -1.51
C ASP A 147 -0.29 -0.57 -2.86
N THR A 148 -0.66 0.47 -3.63
CA THR A 148 -1.47 0.33 -4.85
C THR A 148 -0.68 0.72 -6.11
N PRO A 149 -1.09 0.25 -7.30
CA PRO A 149 -0.49 0.72 -8.56
C PRO A 149 -0.78 2.20 -8.83
N PRO A 150 0.02 2.85 -9.70
CA PRO A 150 -0.16 4.25 -10.08
C PRO A 150 -1.20 4.43 -11.21
N THR A 151 -2.22 3.59 -11.27
CA THR A 151 -3.24 3.60 -12.33
C THR A 151 -4.63 3.37 -11.76
N PRO A 152 -5.68 4.00 -12.33
CA PRO A 152 -7.05 3.63 -12.04
C PRO A 152 -7.32 2.25 -12.67
N SER A 153 -7.18 1.20 -11.87
CA SER A 153 -7.28 -0.21 -12.27
C SER A 153 -8.24 -0.98 -11.36
N THR A 154 -8.51 -2.23 -11.70
CA THR A 154 -9.23 -3.18 -10.83
C THR A 154 -8.55 -3.28 -9.46
N TRP A 155 -7.22 -3.25 -9.42
CA TRP A 155 -6.44 -3.33 -8.18
C TRP A 155 -6.63 -2.11 -7.28
N MET A 156 -6.64 -0.90 -7.86
CA MET A 156 -6.94 0.31 -7.10
C MET A 156 -8.37 0.29 -6.56
N SER A 157 -9.34 -0.17 -7.35
CA SER A 157 -10.72 -0.34 -6.89
C SER A 157 -10.81 -1.37 -5.77
N ALA A 158 -10.14 -2.53 -5.90
CA ALA A 158 -10.08 -3.56 -4.87
C ALA A 158 -9.49 -3.03 -3.55
N ALA A 159 -8.42 -2.22 -3.63
CA ALA A 159 -7.83 -1.58 -2.46
C ALA A 159 -8.83 -0.63 -1.76
N LEU A 160 -9.50 0.24 -2.53
CA LEU A 160 -10.48 1.18 -1.98
C LEU A 160 -11.69 0.46 -1.35
N ILE A 161 -12.19 -0.62 -1.98
CA ILE A 161 -13.30 -1.45 -1.47
C ILE A 161 -12.91 -2.14 -0.14
N ALA A 162 -11.65 -2.53 -0.01
CA ALA A 162 -11.16 -3.25 1.17
C ALA A 162 -10.76 -2.33 2.34
N SER A 163 -10.69 -1.01 2.13
CA SER A 163 -10.09 -0.06 3.08
C SER A 163 -11.11 0.76 3.86
N ASP A 164 -10.76 1.08 5.12
CA ASP A 164 -11.46 2.06 5.94
C ASP A 164 -11.03 3.50 5.57
N TYR A 165 -9.75 3.67 5.22
CA TYR A 165 -9.14 4.96 4.89
C TYR A 165 -8.26 4.89 3.66
N TYR A 166 -8.07 6.05 3.00
CA TYR A 166 -7.03 6.22 2.01
C TYR A 166 -6.14 7.42 2.31
N LEU A 167 -4.83 7.30 2.04
CA LEU A 167 -3.82 8.34 2.17
C LEU A 167 -3.24 8.63 0.79
N VAL A 168 -3.04 9.93 0.48
CA VAL A 168 -2.57 10.39 -0.83
C VAL A 168 -1.17 10.98 -0.73
N PRO A 169 -0.12 10.25 -1.13
CA PRO A 169 1.21 10.83 -1.33
C PRO A 169 1.23 11.75 -2.55
N VAL A 170 1.73 12.96 -2.42
CA VAL A 170 1.76 13.97 -3.50
C VAL A 170 3.16 14.57 -3.61
N LYS A 171 3.81 14.39 -4.75
CA LYS A 171 5.04 15.09 -5.09
C LYS A 171 4.66 16.49 -5.61
N PRO A 172 5.13 17.59 -4.98
CA PRO A 172 4.87 18.94 -5.45
C PRO A 172 5.49 19.18 -6.83
N GLU A 173 4.66 19.38 -7.83
CA GLU A 173 5.02 19.70 -9.21
C GLU A 173 3.96 20.65 -9.78
N PRO A 174 4.21 21.35 -10.89
CA PRO A 174 3.27 22.36 -11.42
C PRO A 174 1.85 21.86 -11.66
N LEU A 175 1.68 20.58 -12.02
CA LEU A 175 0.38 19.96 -12.28
C LEU A 175 -0.14 19.07 -11.11
N SER A 176 0.49 19.11 -9.94
CA SER A 176 0.10 18.27 -8.80
C SER A 176 -1.30 18.55 -8.31
N VAL A 177 -1.68 19.81 -8.30
CA VAL A 177 -3.00 20.31 -7.87
C VAL A 177 -4.12 19.68 -8.71
N THR A 178 -4.01 19.78 -10.03
CA THR A 178 -4.99 19.16 -10.95
C THR A 178 -5.02 17.64 -10.78
N GLY A 179 -3.85 17.00 -10.57
CA GLY A 179 -3.75 15.56 -10.38
C GLY A 179 -4.45 15.06 -9.12
N VAL A 180 -4.40 15.83 -8.04
CA VAL A 180 -5.06 15.47 -6.77
C VAL A 180 -6.58 15.55 -6.89
N ASP A 181 -7.11 16.55 -7.59
CA ASP A 181 -8.55 16.67 -7.81
C ASP A 181 -9.09 15.62 -8.79
N LEU A 182 -8.33 15.28 -9.83
CA LEU A 182 -8.69 14.18 -10.71
C LEU A 182 -8.73 12.84 -9.94
N LEU A 183 -7.74 12.59 -9.08
CA LEU A 183 -7.74 11.41 -8.22
C LEU A 183 -8.97 11.38 -7.32
N ARG A 184 -9.32 12.51 -6.69
CA ARG A 184 -10.53 12.63 -5.87
C ARG A 184 -11.79 12.25 -6.65
N ASN A 185 -11.92 12.72 -7.89
CA ASN A 185 -13.07 12.40 -8.74
C ASN A 185 -13.14 10.90 -9.06
N VAL A 186 -12.00 10.26 -9.32
CA VAL A 186 -11.93 8.80 -9.52
C VAL A 186 -12.35 8.06 -8.26
N ILE A 187 -11.81 8.45 -7.09
CA ILE A 187 -12.19 7.83 -5.80
C ILE A 187 -13.67 8.02 -5.51
N ASN A 188 -14.24 9.21 -5.74
CA ASN A 188 -15.67 9.45 -5.53
C ASN A 188 -16.53 8.57 -6.43
N ARG A 189 -16.15 8.37 -7.69
CA ARG A 189 -16.86 7.44 -8.59
C ARG A 189 -16.82 6.00 -8.07
N VAL A 190 -15.68 5.54 -7.56
CA VAL A 190 -15.57 4.20 -6.94
C VAL A 190 -16.45 4.14 -5.69
N LYS A 191 -16.42 5.17 -4.84
CA LYS A 191 -17.28 5.25 -3.64
C LYS A 191 -18.76 5.15 -3.99
N GLU A 192 -19.22 5.87 -5.00
CA GLU A 192 -20.61 5.85 -5.47
C GLU A 192 -20.99 4.50 -6.05
N ASN A 193 -20.16 3.94 -6.94
CA ASN A 193 -20.43 2.67 -7.62
C ASN A 193 -20.55 1.49 -6.65
N TYR A 194 -19.77 1.50 -5.57
CA TYR A 194 -19.72 0.39 -4.58
C TYR A 194 -20.29 0.78 -3.22
N SER A 195 -20.92 1.95 -3.08
CA SER A 195 -21.52 2.48 -1.83
C SER A 195 -20.55 2.43 -0.65
N LEU A 196 -19.29 2.89 -0.85
CA LEU A 196 -18.22 2.79 0.14
C LEU A 196 -18.27 3.91 1.18
N GLY A 197 -18.05 3.55 2.44
CA GLY A 197 -17.81 4.48 3.55
C GLY A 197 -16.36 4.93 3.72
N ILE A 198 -15.46 4.62 2.77
CA ILE A 198 -14.03 4.94 2.88
C ILE A 198 -13.78 6.45 3.05
N GLU A 199 -12.89 6.81 3.96
CA GLU A 199 -12.56 8.21 4.28
C GLU A 199 -11.15 8.61 3.86
N CYS A 200 -10.96 9.91 3.58
CA CYS A 200 -9.64 10.47 3.30
C CYS A 200 -8.89 10.70 4.61
N LEU A 201 -7.87 9.89 4.89
CA LEU A 201 -6.98 10.08 6.03
C LEU A 201 -6.16 11.37 5.89
N GLY A 202 -5.74 11.69 4.66
CA GLY A 202 -5.05 12.93 4.36
C GLY A 202 -4.11 12.87 3.17
N VAL A 203 -3.38 13.98 2.98
CA VAL A 203 -2.38 14.16 1.92
C VAL A 203 -1.01 14.37 2.56
N VAL A 204 -0.01 13.58 2.15
CA VAL A 204 1.39 13.76 2.53
C VAL A 204 2.16 14.29 1.34
N LEU A 205 2.80 15.46 1.49
CA LEU A 205 3.73 15.96 0.48
C LEU A 205 5.03 15.14 0.53
N THR A 206 5.47 14.65 -0.62
CA THR A 206 6.59 13.70 -0.75
C THR A 206 7.64 14.23 -1.71
N ILE A 207 8.88 13.71 -1.61
CA ILE A 207 10.01 14.11 -2.48
C ILE A 207 10.10 15.66 -2.55
N SER A 208 9.93 16.30 -1.41
CA SER A 208 9.76 17.74 -1.34
C SER A 208 10.99 18.48 -0.78
N ASP A 209 11.18 19.69 -1.27
CA ASP A 209 12.03 20.71 -0.63
C ASP A 209 11.12 21.91 -0.30
N GLU A 210 10.99 22.21 0.98
CA GLU A 210 10.06 23.25 1.46
C GLU A 210 10.43 24.68 0.97
N ARG A 211 11.66 24.87 0.46
CA ARG A 211 12.12 26.12 -0.12
C ARG A 211 11.60 26.36 -1.52
N GLU A 212 11.25 25.30 -2.25
CA GLU A 212 10.82 25.37 -3.64
C GLU A 212 9.43 26.01 -3.77
N THR A 213 9.24 26.83 -4.82
CA THR A 213 7.97 27.49 -5.11
C THR A 213 6.85 26.47 -5.36
N VAL A 214 7.14 25.36 -6.03
CA VAL A 214 6.16 24.29 -6.29
C VAL A 214 5.64 23.66 -4.99
N TYR A 215 6.49 23.54 -3.96
CA TYR A 215 6.06 23.09 -2.63
C TYR A 215 5.10 24.08 -1.99
N LYS A 216 5.47 25.37 -1.99
CA LYS A 216 4.65 26.43 -1.39
C LYS A 216 3.27 26.52 -2.06
N ASN A 217 3.22 26.47 -3.39
CA ASN A 217 1.96 26.50 -4.15
C ASN A 217 1.09 25.28 -3.85
N ALA A 218 1.67 24.07 -3.82
CA ALA A 218 0.92 22.85 -3.49
C ALA A 218 0.38 22.89 -2.05
N LYS A 219 1.19 23.38 -1.09
CA LYS A 219 0.77 23.57 0.29
C LYS A 219 -0.39 24.56 0.40
N GLU A 220 -0.25 25.75 -0.19
CA GLU A 220 -1.29 26.79 -0.19
C GLU A 220 -2.60 26.27 -0.76
N TYR A 221 -2.54 25.56 -1.88
CA TYR A 221 -3.72 24.97 -2.48
C TYR A 221 -4.39 23.97 -1.53
N LEU A 222 -3.64 23.02 -0.96
CA LEU A 222 -4.19 22.00 -0.07
C LEU A 222 -4.76 22.61 1.22
N ASP A 223 -4.18 23.72 1.70
CA ASP A 223 -4.63 24.41 2.91
C ASP A 223 -5.86 25.30 2.66
N SER A 224 -6.13 25.71 1.40
CA SER A 224 -7.23 26.61 1.02
C SER A 224 -8.42 25.92 0.35
N ALA A 225 -8.18 24.87 -0.43
CA ALA A 225 -9.24 24.18 -1.19
C ALA A 225 -10.22 23.45 -0.25
N ALA A 226 -11.52 23.68 -0.46
CA ALA A 226 -12.59 23.25 0.46
C ALA A 226 -12.53 21.77 0.90
N PHE A 227 -12.22 20.86 0.00
CA PHE A 227 -12.12 19.42 0.34
C PHE A 227 -10.82 19.07 1.06
N TRP A 228 -9.69 19.69 0.68
CA TRP A 228 -8.36 19.33 1.17
C TRP A 228 -7.99 20.05 2.46
N LYS A 229 -8.67 21.15 2.79
CA LYS A 229 -8.43 21.93 4.01
C LYS A 229 -8.46 21.05 5.25
N GLY A 230 -7.39 21.09 6.03
CA GLY A 230 -7.23 20.28 7.23
C GLY A 230 -6.85 18.80 6.99
N LYS A 231 -6.69 18.39 5.73
CA LYS A 231 -6.28 17.01 5.39
C LYS A 231 -4.81 16.86 5.04
N ARG A 232 -4.09 17.98 4.78
CA ARG A 232 -2.65 17.90 4.56
C ARG A 232 -1.93 17.57 5.89
N PHE A 233 -1.05 16.60 5.83
CA PHE A 233 -0.15 16.29 6.95
C PHE A 233 0.82 17.43 7.21
N ASN A 234 1.16 17.66 8.47
CA ASN A 234 2.05 18.75 8.91
C ASN A 234 3.48 18.55 8.40
N LYS A 235 3.92 17.30 8.30
CA LYS A 235 5.25 16.94 7.83
C LYS A 235 5.22 16.35 6.43
N SER A 236 6.33 16.55 5.72
CA SER A 236 6.56 16.09 4.37
C SER A 236 7.67 15.05 4.35
N LEU A 237 7.59 14.08 3.43
CA LEU A 237 8.72 13.19 3.15
C LEU A 237 9.73 13.94 2.28
N LEU A 238 10.92 14.20 2.85
CA LEU A 238 11.96 14.99 2.22
C LEU A 238 12.54 14.31 0.98
N LYS A 239 12.95 15.13 0.00
CA LYS A 239 13.71 14.65 -1.17
C LYS A 239 15.09 14.15 -0.73
N ARG A 240 15.37 12.88 -0.98
CA ARG A 240 16.67 12.24 -0.75
C ARG A 240 16.94 11.21 -1.84
N THR A 241 17.99 11.41 -2.61
CA THR A 241 18.41 10.46 -3.67
C THR A 241 18.86 9.12 -3.08
N GLU A 242 19.33 9.13 -1.84
CA GLU A 242 19.81 7.95 -1.15
C GLU A 242 18.69 6.95 -0.77
N ILE A 243 17.45 7.40 -0.63
CA ILE A 243 16.33 6.51 -0.27
C ILE A 243 16.17 5.39 -1.31
N ALA A 244 16.15 5.76 -2.60
CA ALA A 244 15.99 4.77 -3.68
C ALA A 244 17.13 3.74 -3.70
N ARG A 245 18.39 4.20 -3.47
CA ARG A 245 19.55 3.31 -3.40
C ARG A 245 19.46 2.35 -2.21
N ARG A 246 19.06 2.84 -1.05
CA ARG A 246 18.95 2.04 0.18
C ARG A 246 17.79 1.05 0.12
N GLN A 247 16.67 1.44 -0.48
CA GLN A 247 15.56 0.51 -0.75
C GLN A 247 15.97 -0.67 -1.65
N GLY A 248 16.89 -0.45 -2.60
CA GLY A 248 17.51 -1.53 -3.39
C GLY A 248 18.32 -2.53 -2.55
N ASN A 249 18.75 -2.13 -1.34
CA ASN A 249 19.43 -2.98 -0.36
C ASN A 249 18.49 -3.42 0.79
N GLN A 250 17.17 -3.27 0.64
CA GLN A 250 16.15 -3.56 1.66
C GLN A 250 16.34 -2.80 2.98
N GLU A 251 17.04 -1.65 2.94
CA GLU A 251 17.20 -0.74 4.07
C GLU A 251 16.03 0.27 4.11
N LEU A 252 15.37 0.36 5.26
CA LEU A 252 14.29 1.30 5.50
C LEU A 252 14.80 2.61 6.12
N ILE A 253 13.95 3.65 6.17
CA ILE A 253 14.36 4.95 6.69
C ILE A 253 14.85 4.87 8.14
N LEU A 254 14.25 4.03 8.98
CA LEU A 254 14.68 3.85 10.36
C LEU A 254 16.06 3.18 10.48
N ASP A 255 16.50 2.46 9.47
CA ASP A 255 17.82 1.79 9.43
C ASP A 255 18.93 2.75 8.98
N THR A 256 18.60 3.95 8.47
CA THR A 256 19.57 4.94 7.95
C THR A 256 20.15 5.81 9.07
N ASP A 257 21.21 6.58 8.79
CA ASP A 257 21.79 7.58 9.72
C ASP A 257 21.19 8.99 9.54
N ASP A 258 20.28 9.21 8.57
CA ASP A 258 19.64 10.51 8.34
C ASP A 258 18.58 10.79 9.43
N SER A 259 19.00 11.49 10.49
CA SER A 259 18.13 11.86 11.62
C SER A 259 16.94 12.72 11.20
N LYS A 260 17.09 13.59 10.18
CA LYS A 260 15.99 14.44 9.69
C LYS A 260 14.93 13.59 8.98
N LEU A 261 15.36 12.60 8.22
CA LEU A 261 14.47 11.69 7.52
C LEU A 261 13.74 10.77 8.51
N LYS A 262 14.46 10.24 9.51
CA LYS A 262 13.85 9.45 10.61
C LYS A 262 12.82 10.27 11.40
N MET A 263 13.11 11.54 11.67
CA MET A 263 12.17 12.41 12.36
C MET A 263 10.95 12.70 11.51
N ALA A 264 11.13 12.97 10.20
CA ALA A 264 10.02 13.23 9.30
C ALA A 264 9.06 12.03 9.20
N ILE A 265 9.59 10.80 9.06
CA ILE A 265 8.74 9.60 9.01
C ILE A 265 8.05 9.33 10.35
N ALA A 266 8.73 9.57 11.49
CA ALA A 266 8.13 9.43 12.81
C ALA A 266 6.99 10.43 13.06
N ASP A 267 7.14 11.68 12.62
CA ASP A 267 6.10 12.70 12.77
C ASP A 267 4.90 12.41 11.85
N ILE A 268 5.16 11.97 10.60
CA ILE A 268 4.08 11.52 9.67
C ILE A 268 3.33 10.32 10.28
N THR A 269 4.07 9.36 10.82
CA THR A 269 3.48 8.17 11.46
C THR A 269 2.63 8.54 12.66
N ARG A 270 3.12 9.41 13.56
CA ARG A 270 2.37 9.88 14.73
C ARG A 270 1.07 10.56 14.32
N GLU A 271 1.12 11.47 13.33
CA GLU A 271 -0.09 12.13 12.83
C GLU A 271 -1.07 11.12 12.19
N ALA A 272 -0.56 10.09 11.51
CA ALA A 272 -1.42 9.03 10.97
C ALA A 272 -2.11 8.23 12.08
N LEU A 273 -1.39 7.88 13.15
CA LEU A 273 -1.96 7.18 14.32
C LEU A 273 -3.04 8.01 15.02
N GLN A 274 -2.80 9.32 15.20
CA GLN A 274 -3.81 10.25 15.74
C GLN A 274 -5.10 10.22 14.92
N LYS A 275 -4.96 10.37 13.61
CA LYS A 275 -6.11 10.37 12.68
C LYS A 275 -6.84 9.02 12.63
N LEU A 276 -6.15 7.92 12.88
CA LEU A 276 -6.71 6.56 12.93
C LEU A 276 -7.33 6.21 14.29
N GLY A 277 -7.06 7.02 15.35
CA GLY A 277 -7.44 6.70 16.71
C GLY A 277 -6.70 5.49 17.27
N LEU A 278 -5.42 5.34 16.93
CA LEU A 278 -4.52 4.27 17.35
C LEU A 278 -3.34 4.80 18.19
N GLU A 279 -3.48 5.96 18.79
CA GLU A 279 -2.53 6.46 19.82
C GLU A 279 -2.74 5.71 21.13
N ASP A 280 -1.62 5.44 21.84
CA ASP A 280 -1.61 4.94 23.23
C ASP A 280 -2.04 6.01 24.22
#